data_20f7e745e106d95f35e3bf77eaf4f313
#
_entry.id   20f7e745e106d95f35e3bf77eaf4f313
#
_cell.length_a   1.000
_cell.length_b   1.000
_cell.length_c   1.000
_cell.angle_alpha   90.00
_cell.angle_beta   90.00
_cell.angle_gamma   90.00
#
_symmetry.space_group_name_H-M   'P 1'
#
loop_
_entity.id
_entity.type
_entity.pdbx_description
1 polymer ?
#
loop_
_entity_poly.entity_id
_entity_poly.type
_entity_poly.pdbx_seq_one_letter_code
_entity_poly.pdbx_strand_id
1 'polypeptide(L)'
;MAKGKARGGAEAAAKRDEELRQTMERLEEGVRGVFESARYRRYLAVMSRFHSYSANNCLLIAMQRPDATLVAGYRAWQDKFGRQVRKGERGMRILSPVVVKAKGEGDDVGEARDGSAGDGPRRRLAGFRLATVFDVSQTEGRELPTLGVDELTGGVARYEAAMRAVSEISRYPVSFEDVPGGAKGFFSRSE
;
A
#
# COMPACT_ATOMS: atom_id res chain seq x y z
N MET A 1 10.13 10.08 45.42
CA MET A 1 10.50 10.45 44.01
C MET A 1 9.66 9.75 42.94
N ALA A 2 8.35 9.55 43.06
CA ALA A 2 7.49 8.83 42.12
C ALA A 2 6.54 9.71 41.25
N LYS A 3 6.36 11.00 41.58
CA LYS A 3 5.41 11.89 40.90
C LYS A 3 5.86 12.40 39.49
N GLY A 4 7.14 12.37 39.16
CA GLY A 4 7.64 12.88 37.86
C GLY A 4 7.43 11.92 36.69
N LYS A 5 7.45 10.61 36.92
CA LYS A 5 7.35 9.57 35.87
C LYS A 5 5.91 9.38 35.35
N ALA A 6 4.91 9.62 36.19
CA ALA A 6 3.50 9.52 35.82
C ALA A 6 3.02 10.73 34.98
N ARG A 7 3.51 11.96 35.25
CA ARG A 7 3.20 13.14 34.44
C ARG A 7 3.74 13.06 33.01
N GLY A 8 4.98 12.61 32.81
CA GLY A 8 5.56 12.45 31.49
C GLY A 8 4.86 11.38 30.63
N GLY A 9 4.29 10.35 31.26
CA GLY A 9 3.50 9.32 30.56
C GLY A 9 2.15 9.83 30.04
N ALA A 10 1.45 10.62 30.87
CA ALA A 10 0.16 11.21 30.49
C ALA A 10 0.31 12.27 29.37
N GLU A 11 1.34 13.11 29.46
CA GLU A 11 1.65 14.12 28.44
C GLU A 11 2.05 13.48 27.11
N ALA A 12 2.86 12.42 27.12
CA ALA A 12 3.19 11.65 25.93
C ALA A 12 1.99 10.91 25.33
N ALA A 13 1.04 10.46 26.14
CA ALA A 13 -0.20 9.87 25.69
C ALA A 13 -1.10 10.93 25.01
N ALA A 14 -1.32 12.06 25.66
CA ALA A 14 -2.10 13.17 25.11
C ALA A 14 -1.53 13.69 23.77
N LYS A 15 -0.19 13.76 23.66
CA LYS A 15 0.46 14.13 22.40
C LYS A 15 0.22 13.11 21.28
N ARG A 16 0.23 11.82 21.59
CA ARG A 16 -0.07 10.77 20.60
C ARG A 16 -1.52 10.81 20.14
N ASP A 17 -2.44 11.04 21.06
CA ASP A 17 -3.87 11.17 20.75
C ASP A 17 -4.13 12.39 19.88
N GLU A 18 -3.47 13.50 20.15
CA GLU A 18 -3.54 14.70 19.34
C GLU A 18 -2.94 14.49 17.93
N GLU A 19 -1.79 13.82 17.81
CA GLU A 19 -1.20 13.47 16.51
C GLU A 19 -2.13 12.55 15.71
N LEU A 20 -2.80 11.60 16.37
CA LEU A 20 -3.77 10.71 15.73
C LEU A 20 -4.98 11.51 15.24
N ARG A 21 -5.55 12.39 16.06
CA ARG A 21 -6.67 13.25 15.70
C ARG A 21 -6.34 14.12 14.48
N GLN A 22 -5.19 14.80 14.49
CA GLN A 22 -4.73 15.61 13.36
C GLN A 22 -4.53 14.79 12.08
N THR A 23 -4.07 13.55 12.21
CA THR A 23 -3.90 12.66 11.06
C THR A 23 -5.25 12.24 10.48
N MET A 24 -6.25 11.98 11.33
CA MET A 24 -7.61 11.67 10.89
C MET A 24 -8.27 12.87 10.20
N GLU A 25 -8.14 14.08 10.74
CA GLU A 25 -8.65 15.31 10.12
C GLU A 25 -8.05 15.54 8.72
N ARG A 26 -6.73 15.38 8.59
CA ARG A 26 -6.04 15.46 7.28
C ARG A 26 -6.53 14.40 6.30
N LEU A 27 -6.81 13.18 6.80
CA LEU A 27 -7.37 12.12 5.97
C LEU A 27 -8.76 12.50 5.46
N GLU A 28 -9.63 13.06 6.29
CA GLU A 28 -10.96 13.53 5.90
C GLU A 28 -10.89 14.64 4.84
N GLU A 29 -10.00 15.61 5.03
CA GLU A 29 -9.74 16.66 4.02
C GLU A 29 -9.22 16.05 2.71
N GLY A 30 -8.29 15.09 2.80
CA GLY A 30 -7.76 14.38 1.64
C GLY A 30 -8.84 13.62 0.88
N VAL A 31 -9.77 12.94 1.58
CA VAL A 31 -10.91 12.25 0.95
C VAL A 31 -11.81 13.24 0.22
N ARG A 32 -12.10 14.40 0.79
CA ARG A 32 -12.92 15.44 0.12
C ARG A 32 -12.27 15.98 -1.15
N GLY A 33 -10.94 16.18 -1.12
CA GLY A 33 -10.18 16.71 -2.26
C GLY A 33 -9.70 15.67 -3.27
N VAL A 34 -9.92 14.36 -3.02
CA VAL A 34 -9.39 13.29 -3.88
C VAL A 34 -10.02 13.28 -5.27
N PHE A 35 -11.28 13.70 -5.39
CA PHE A 35 -12.03 13.70 -6.65
C PHE A 35 -11.62 14.81 -7.63
N GLU A 36 -10.76 15.74 -7.24
CA GLU A 36 -10.12 16.65 -8.18
C GLU A 36 -9.19 15.86 -9.12
N SER A 37 -9.34 16.03 -10.45
CA SER A 37 -8.79 15.15 -11.48
C SER A 37 -7.29 14.85 -11.37
N ALA A 38 -6.47 15.82 -10.96
CA ALA A 38 -5.03 15.62 -10.79
C ALA A 38 -4.68 14.83 -9.50
N ARG A 39 -5.41 15.05 -8.42
CA ARG A 39 -5.22 14.35 -7.14
C ARG A 39 -5.72 12.91 -7.23
N TYR A 40 -6.85 12.70 -7.91
CA TYR A 40 -7.41 11.37 -8.11
C TYR A 40 -6.47 10.45 -8.90
N ARG A 41 -5.89 10.94 -9.98
CA ARG A 41 -4.89 10.16 -10.75
C ARG A 41 -3.66 9.79 -9.92
N ARG A 42 -3.13 10.70 -9.10
CA ARG A 42 -2.02 10.40 -8.18
C ARG A 42 -2.41 9.35 -7.14
N TYR A 43 -3.59 9.47 -6.57
CA TYR A 43 -4.12 8.49 -5.62
C TYR A 43 -4.24 7.10 -6.24
N LEU A 44 -4.80 6.99 -7.44
CA LEU A 44 -4.88 5.71 -8.17
C LEU A 44 -3.49 5.13 -8.47
N ALA A 45 -2.54 5.96 -8.87
CA ALA A 45 -1.15 5.53 -9.11
C ALA A 45 -0.47 5.00 -7.84
N VAL A 46 -0.76 5.60 -6.67
CA VAL A 46 -0.28 5.08 -5.38
C VAL A 46 -1.01 3.79 -5.02
N MET A 47 -2.32 3.71 -5.16
CA MET A 47 -3.09 2.50 -4.88
C MET A 47 -2.62 1.30 -5.71
N SER A 48 -2.30 1.48 -6.97
CA SER A 48 -1.82 0.40 -7.84
C SER A 48 -0.48 -0.19 -7.38
N ARG A 49 0.34 0.59 -6.68
CA ARG A 49 1.62 0.14 -6.12
C ARG A 49 1.49 -0.49 -4.74
N PHE A 50 0.49 -0.09 -3.97
CA PHE A 50 0.35 -0.44 -2.55
C PHE A 50 -0.89 -1.29 -2.25
N HIS A 51 -1.06 -2.39 -2.99
CA HIS A 51 -2.19 -3.31 -2.82
C HIS A 51 -2.29 -3.94 -1.41
N SER A 52 -1.20 -3.96 -0.63
CA SER A 52 -1.18 -4.47 0.75
C SER A 52 -1.59 -3.42 1.80
N TYR A 53 -1.84 -2.18 1.39
CA TYR A 53 -2.28 -1.10 2.28
C TYR A 53 -3.76 -0.81 2.08
N SER A 54 -4.44 -0.40 3.16
CA SER A 54 -5.82 0.07 3.05
C SER A 54 -5.91 1.35 2.21
N ALA A 55 -7.07 1.61 1.61
CA ALA A 55 -7.32 2.83 0.83
C ALA A 55 -6.95 4.11 1.60
N ASN A 56 -7.30 4.17 2.89
CA ASN A 56 -6.95 5.30 3.77
C ASN A 56 -5.43 5.47 3.91
N ASN A 57 -4.69 4.38 4.07
CA ASN A 57 -3.23 4.44 4.16
C ASN A 57 -2.59 4.80 2.82
N CYS A 58 -3.11 4.31 1.71
CA CYS A 58 -2.68 4.75 0.37
C CYS A 58 -2.87 6.26 0.19
N LEU A 59 -3.99 6.81 0.65
CA LEU A 59 -4.24 8.25 0.61
C LEU A 59 -3.26 9.02 1.49
N LEU A 60 -3.02 8.57 2.73
CA LEU A 60 -2.04 9.17 3.63
C LEU A 60 -0.62 9.15 3.05
N ILE A 61 -0.23 8.06 2.39
CA ILE A 61 1.07 7.95 1.70
C ILE A 61 1.11 8.94 0.52
N ALA A 62 0.08 8.94 -0.33
CA ALA A 62 -0.01 9.83 -1.49
C ALA A 62 0.06 11.32 -1.13
N MET A 63 -0.53 11.70 0.00
CA MET A 63 -0.49 13.08 0.51
C MET A 63 0.88 13.49 1.04
N GLN A 64 1.62 12.56 1.64
CA GLN A 64 2.92 12.83 2.26
C GLN A 64 4.09 12.62 1.29
N ARG A 65 3.99 11.63 0.41
CA ARG A 65 5.00 11.30 -0.61
C ARG A 65 4.33 10.71 -1.85
N PRO A 66 3.93 11.55 -2.82
CA PRO A 66 3.23 11.10 -4.03
C PRO A 66 4.09 10.20 -4.95
N ASP A 67 5.40 10.31 -4.84
CA ASP A 67 6.40 9.56 -5.60
C ASP A 67 6.82 8.23 -4.96
N ALA A 68 6.28 7.89 -3.80
CA ALA A 68 6.59 6.64 -3.11
C ALA A 68 6.37 5.41 -4.01
N THR A 69 7.30 4.45 -3.95
CA THR A 69 7.28 3.25 -4.79
C THR A 69 7.17 1.96 -4.00
N LEU A 70 7.95 1.80 -2.94
CA LEU A 70 7.91 0.66 -2.04
C LEU A 70 8.08 1.14 -0.61
N VAL A 71 7.07 0.89 0.21
CA VAL A 71 6.98 1.42 1.56
C VAL A 71 6.95 0.31 2.60
N ALA A 72 7.79 0.44 3.63
CA ALA A 72 7.81 -0.50 4.75
C ALA A 72 8.18 0.20 6.06
N GLY A 73 7.88 -0.47 7.19
CA GLY A 73 8.31 -0.01 8.51
C GLY A 73 9.83 -0.13 8.70
N TYR A 74 10.37 0.65 9.62
CA TYR A 74 11.82 0.68 9.91
C TYR A 74 12.44 -0.70 10.11
N ARG A 75 11.85 -1.51 10.99
CA ARG A 75 12.33 -2.88 11.25
C ARG A 75 12.17 -3.80 10.05
N ALA A 76 11.08 -3.65 9.28
CA ALA A 76 10.88 -4.47 8.11
C ALA A 76 11.96 -4.21 7.03
N TRP A 77 12.44 -2.97 6.92
CA TRP A 77 13.57 -2.66 6.05
C TRP A 77 14.82 -3.42 6.46
N GLN A 78 15.11 -3.51 7.76
CA GLN A 78 16.27 -4.25 8.29
C GLN A 78 16.08 -5.77 8.17
N ASP A 79 14.98 -6.29 8.70
CA ASP A 79 14.81 -7.72 8.93
C ASP A 79 14.45 -8.49 7.64
N LYS A 80 13.63 -7.87 6.76
CA LYS A 80 13.14 -8.54 5.54
C LYS A 80 13.93 -8.18 4.29
N PHE A 81 14.38 -6.93 4.20
CA PHE A 81 15.01 -6.40 2.98
C PHE A 81 16.52 -6.22 3.09
N GLY A 82 17.11 -6.35 4.29
CA GLY A 82 18.54 -6.12 4.51
C GLY A 82 18.96 -4.69 4.19
N ARG A 83 18.05 -3.73 4.41
CA ARG A 83 18.26 -2.31 4.13
C ARG A 83 18.08 -1.49 5.40
N GLN A 84 18.70 -0.33 5.44
CA GLN A 84 18.63 0.60 6.56
C GLN A 84 18.09 1.94 6.11
N VAL A 85 17.19 2.53 6.90
CA VAL A 85 16.75 3.90 6.69
C VAL A 85 17.89 4.86 6.98
N ARG A 86 18.17 5.77 6.05
CA ARG A 86 19.24 6.75 6.20
C ARG A 86 18.96 7.70 7.37
N LYS A 87 20.03 8.12 8.03
CA LYS A 87 19.95 9.07 9.16
C LYS A 87 19.34 10.40 8.70
N GLY A 88 18.37 10.90 9.48
CA GLY A 88 17.71 12.18 9.21
C GLY A 88 16.47 12.09 8.31
N GLU A 89 16.18 10.92 7.75
CA GLU A 89 14.98 10.74 6.93
C GLU A 89 13.69 10.89 7.77
N ARG A 90 12.70 11.54 7.18
CA ARG A 90 11.36 11.67 7.78
C ARG A 90 10.42 10.64 7.21
N GLY A 91 9.93 9.75 8.06
CA GLY A 91 8.96 8.73 7.65
C GLY A 91 7.55 9.28 7.50
N MET A 92 6.75 8.58 6.71
CA MET A 92 5.33 8.84 6.53
C MET A 92 4.52 8.24 7.68
N ARG A 93 3.49 8.96 8.12
CA ARG A 93 2.57 8.49 9.18
C ARG A 93 1.37 7.80 8.54
N ILE A 94 1.11 6.57 8.99
CA ILE A 94 -0.03 5.77 8.56
C ILE A 94 -0.80 5.23 9.76
N LEU A 95 -2.02 4.74 9.54
CA LEU A 95 -2.86 4.12 10.56
C LEU A 95 -2.55 2.61 10.65
N SER A 96 -2.23 2.14 11.85
CA SER A 96 -2.03 0.73 12.14
C SER A 96 -3.10 0.26 13.12
N PRO A 97 -3.83 -0.84 12.84
CA PRO A 97 -4.84 -1.36 13.74
C PRO A 97 -4.20 -1.86 15.05
N VAL A 98 -4.86 -1.61 16.16
CA VAL A 98 -4.57 -2.21 17.45
C VAL A 98 -5.55 -3.34 17.67
N VAL A 99 -5.06 -4.57 17.58
CA VAL A 99 -5.86 -5.78 17.73
C VAL A 99 -5.58 -6.41 19.09
N VAL A 100 -6.62 -6.67 19.84
CA VAL A 100 -6.55 -7.32 21.15
C VAL A 100 -7.29 -8.66 21.13
N LYS A 101 -6.91 -9.59 22.02
CA LYS A 101 -7.65 -10.84 22.20
C LYS A 101 -9.03 -10.55 22.76
N ALA A 102 -10.08 -11.09 22.17
CA ALA A 102 -11.43 -10.98 22.71
C ALA A 102 -11.53 -11.78 24.02
N LYS A 103 -12.04 -11.16 25.08
CA LYS A 103 -12.36 -11.81 26.34
C LYS A 103 -13.89 -12.01 26.39
N GLY A 104 -14.36 -13.24 26.16
CA GLY A 104 -15.76 -13.63 26.44
C GLY A 104 -16.70 -13.61 25.23
N GLU A 105 -17.81 -14.34 25.38
CA GLU A 105 -18.97 -14.40 24.48
C GLU A 105 -19.81 -13.12 24.70
N GLY A 106 -19.73 -12.15 23.79
CA GLY A 106 -20.60 -10.98 23.86
C GLY A 106 -20.07 -9.69 23.24
N ASP A 107 -18.81 -9.62 22.89
CA ASP A 107 -18.24 -8.42 22.24
C ASP A 107 -18.45 -8.48 20.71
N ASP A 108 -19.63 -8.12 20.29
CA ASP A 108 -20.02 -8.02 18.87
C ASP A 108 -19.59 -6.64 18.34
N VAL A 109 -18.31 -6.47 18.01
CA VAL A 109 -17.82 -5.24 17.33
C VAL A 109 -16.76 -5.61 16.32
N GLY A 110 -17.15 -5.61 15.05
CA GLY A 110 -16.29 -5.51 13.87
C GLY A 110 -15.22 -6.58 13.73
N GLU A 111 -15.52 -7.64 12.99
CA GLU A 111 -14.52 -8.60 12.53
C GLU A 111 -13.38 -7.89 11.81
N ALA A 112 -12.19 -7.93 12.40
CA ALA A 112 -10.97 -7.63 11.66
C ALA A 112 -10.82 -8.73 10.60
N ARG A 113 -11.20 -8.45 9.36
CA ARG A 113 -10.99 -9.33 8.20
C ARG A 113 -9.50 -9.41 7.90
N ASP A 114 -8.81 -10.25 8.66
CA ASP A 114 -7.58 -10.88 8.24
C ASP A 114 -7.98 -12.24 7.66
N GLY A 115 -7.65 -12.46 6.39
CA GLY A 115 -8.11 -13.61 5.60
C GLY A 115 -7.57 -14.98 6.03
N SER A 116 -7.25 -15.21 7.30
CA SER A 116 -6.90 -16.51 7.85
C SER A 116 -8.06 -17.04 8.69
N ALA A 117 -8.90 -17.88 8.08
CA ALA A 117 -9.80 -18.78 8.77
C ALA A 117 -8.98 -19.85 9.51
N GLY A 118 -8.43 -19.49 10.67
CA GLY A 118 -7.72 -20.39 11.56
C GLY A 118 -8.40 -20.40 12.92
N ASP A 119 -8.48 -21.57 13.54
CA ASP A 119 -9.02 -21.87 14.89
C ASP A 119 -8.18 -21.19 16.00
N GLY A 120 -7.88 -19.90 15.83
CA GLY A 120 -7.13 -19.07 16.76
C GLY A 120 -8.05 -18.24 17.66
N PRO A 121 -7.54 -17.74 18.82
CA PRO A 121 -8.34 -16.94 19.73
C PRO A 121 -8.93 -15.74 19.00
N ARG A 122 -10.25 -15.53 19.15
CA ARG A 122 -10.98 -14.41 18.54
C ARG A 122 -10.27 -13.09 18.85
N ARG A 123 -10.03 -12.30 17.82
CA ARG A 123 -9.35 -11.01 17.93
C ARG A 123 -10.36 -9.91 17.62
N ARG A 124 -10.35 -8.83 18.40
CA ARG A 124 -11.15 -7.65 18.14
C ARG A 124 -10.28 -6.42 17.86
N LEU A 125 -10.77 -5.54 17.02
CA LEU A 125 -10.17 -4.24 16.78
C LEU A 125 -10.44 -3.34 18.00
N ALA A 126 -9.38 -2.92 18.70
CA ALA A 126 -9.47 -2.01 19.85
C ALA A 126 -9.33 -0.53 19.45
N GLY A 127 -8.83 -0.25 18.24
CA GLY A 127 -8.61 1.10 17.74
C GLY A 127 -7.46 1.16 16.73
N PHE A 128 -6.98 2.37 16.49
CA PHE A 128 -5.85 2.61 15.60
C PHE A 128 -4.74 3.35 16.34
N ARG A 129 -3.51 3.13 15.89
CA ARG A 129 -2.33 3.89 16.32
C ARG A 129 -1.59 4.40 15.10
N LEU A 130 -0.82 5.47 15.26
CA LEU A 130 0.10 5.90 14.22
C LEU A 130 1.31 4.98 14.13
N ALA A 131 1.62 4.54 12.91
CA ALA A 131 2.85 3.86 12.57
C ALA A 131 3.67 4.74 11.62
N THR A 132 4.99 4.58 11.66
CA THR A 132 5.90 5.29 10.76
C THR A 132 6.46 4.30 9.75
N VAL A 133 6.35 4.66 8.48
CA VAL A 133 6.88 3.89 7.35
C VAL A 133 7.80 4.76 6.50
N PHE A 134 8.65 4.12 5.72
CA PHE A 134 9.67 4.77 4.88
C PHE A 134 9.62 4.18 3.48
N ASP A 135 9.82 5.02 2.48
CA ASP A 135 9.96 4.60 1.09
C ASP A 135 11.36 4.04 0.82
N VAL A 136 11.50 3.16 -0.16
CA VAL A 136 12.78 2.58 -0.56
C VAL A 136 13.83 3.64 -0.88
N SER A 137 13.44 4.77 -1.46
CA SER A 137 14.32 5.90 -1.76
C SER A 137 14.93 6.54 -0.52
N GLN A 138 14.40 6.29 0.67
CA GLN A 138 14.91 6.73 1.96
C GLN A 138 15.85 5.72 2.63
N THR A 139 16.14 4.62 1.94
CA THR A 139 16.91 3.51 2.49
C THR A 139 18.19 3.27 1.70
N GLU A 140 19.15 2.64 2.34
CA GLU A 140 20.39 2.15 1.75
C GLU A 140 20.65 0.70 2.17
N GLY A 141 21.51 0.00 1.44
CA GLY A 141 21.86 -1.40 1.70
C GLY A 141 21.65 -2.31 0.50
N ARG A 142 21.26 -3.55 0.73
CA ARG A 142 21.11 -4.57 -0.30
C ARG A 142 20.17 -4.11 -1.41
N GLU A 143 20.52 -4.40 -2.67
CA GLU A 143 19.61 -4.20 -3.79
C GLU A 143 18.37 -5.07 -3.63
N LEU A 144 17.22 -4.49 -3.96
CA LEU A 144 15.97 -5.24 -3.94
C LEU A 144 15.92 -6.14 -5.17
N PRO A 145 15.40 -7.37 -5.01
CA PRO A 145 15.14 -8.21 -6.17
C PRO A 145 14.15 -7.47 -7.08
N THR A 146 14.61 -7.08 -8.23
CA THR A 146 13.75 -6.68 -9.34
C THR A 146 13.18 -7.95 -9.93
N LEU A 147 11.86 -8.02 -10.08
CA LEU A 147 11.30 -8.95 -11.05
C LEU A 147 11.80 -8.46 -12.41
N GLY A 148 12.95 -8.97 -12.82
CA GLY A 148 13.44 -8.78 -14.18
C GLY A 148 12.48 -9.51 -15.12
N VAL A 149 11.35 -8.88 -15.37
CA VAL A 149 10.55 -9.22 -16.54
C VAL A 149 11.27 -8.53 -17.69
N ASP A 150 12.39 -9.10 -18.10
CA ASP A 150 12.97 -8.75 -19.38
C ASP A 150 11.88 -9.00 -20.42
N GLU A 151 11.62 -8.02 -21.25
CA GLU A 151 10.74 -8.23 -22.40
C GLU A 151 11.32 -9.43 -23.16
N LEU A 152 10.47 -10.40 -23.46
CA LEU A 152 10.86 -11.50 -24.32
C LEU A 152 11.20 -10.92 -25.70
N THR A 153 12.46 -10.62 -25.91
CA THR A 153 12.99 -10.05 -27.16
C THR A 153 13.38 -11.13 -28.17
N GLY A 154 13.26 -12.40 -27.79
CA GLY A 154 13.56 -13.55 -28.65
C GLY A 154 12.38 -13.96 -29.51
N GLY A 155 12.66 -14.51 -30.70
CA GLY A 155 11.65 -15.11 -31.54
C GLY A 155 10.99 -16.31 -30.84
N VAL A 156 9.67 -16.33 -30.78
CA VAL A 156 8.90 -17.44 -30.23
C VAL A 156 8.73 -18.49 -31.32
N ALA A 157 9.27 -19.70 -31.09
CA ALA A 157 9.06 -20.83 -32.01
C ALA A 157 7.55 -21.05 -32.19
N ARG A 158 7.11 -21.16 -33.45
CA ARG A 158 5.70 -21.31 -33.83
C ARG A 158 4.82 -20.10 -33.60
N TYR A 159 5.39 -18.88 -33.44
CA TYR A 159 4.62 -17.66 -33.25
C TYR A 159 3.52 -17.49 -34.32
N GLU A 160 3.84 -17.63 -35.58
CA GLU A 160 2.87 -17.50 -36.69
C GLU A 160 1.75 -18.55 -36.65
N ALA A 161 2.05 -19.77 -36.19
CA ALA A 161 1.05 -20.81 -36.03
C ALA A 161 0.10 -20.49 -34.88
N ALA A 162 0.63 -19.99 -33.75
CA ALA A 162 -0.17 -19.56 -32.64
C ALA A 162 -1.05 -18.34 -33.00
N MET A 163 -0.51 -17.40 -33.76
CA MET A 163 -1.26 -16.23 -34.23
C MET A 163 -2.38 -16.57 -35.18
N ARG A 164 -2.17 -17.51 -36.13
CA ARG A 164 -3.23 -18.01 -36.97
C ARG A 164 -4.35 -18.65 -36.14
N ALA A 165 -3.99 -19.53 -35.21
CA ALA A 165 -4.98 -20.16 -34.33
C ALA A 165 -5.79 -19.14 -33.52
N VAL A 166 -5.14 -18.10 -32.97
CA VAL A 166 -5.82 -17.02 -32.23
C VAL A 166 -6.78 -16.24 -33.16
N SER A 167 -6.34 -15.93 -34.39
CA SER A 167 -7.18 -15.20 -35.35
C SER A 167 -8.37 -16.04 -35.84
N GLU A 168 -8.22 -17.36 -35.93
CA GLU A 168 -9.31 -18.28 -36.32
C GLU A 168 -10.36 -18.46 -35.19
N ILE A 169 -9.92 -18.45 -33.94
CA ILE A 169 -10.81 -18.64 -32.78
C ILE A 169 -11.46 -17.31 -32.33
N SER A 170 -10.78 -16.19 -32.59
CA SER A 170 -11.24 -14.87 -32.17
C SER A 170 -12.48 -14.44 -32.95
N ARG A 171 -13.51 -13.99 -32.23
CA ARG A 171 -14.70 -13.35 -32.82
C ARG A 171 -14.44 -11.93 -33.31
N TYR A 172 -13.29 -11.38 -32.96
CA TYR A 172 -12.92 -10.00 -33.25
C TYR A 172 -11.61 -9.96 -34.03
N PRO A 173 -11.42 -8.96 -34.90
CA PRO A 173 -10.15 -8.76 -35.60
C PRO A 173 -9.00 -8.63 -34.58
N VAL A 174 -7.89 -9.32 -34.83
CA VAL A 174 -6.67 -9.20 -34.06
C VAL A 174 -5.64 -8.51 -34.94
N SER A 175 -5.18 -7.35 -34.52
CA SER A 175 -4.12 -6.57 -35.18
C SER A 175 -2.99 -6.28 -34.21
N PHE A 176 -1.80 -6.01 -34.76
CA PHE A 176 -0.64 -5.57 -33.99
C PHE A 176 -0.32 -4.14 -34.36
N GLU A 177 -0.24 -3.30 -33.36
CA GLU A 177 0.11 -1.90 -33.52
C GLU A 177 0.92 -1.43 -32.31
N ASP A 178 1.71 -0.39 -32.49
CA ASP A 178 2.41 0.26 -31.39
C ASP A 178 1.41 1.03 -30.52
N VAL A 179 1.23 0.56 -29.28
CA VAL A 179 0.30 1.17 -28.34
C VAL A 179 1.03 2.23 -27.52
N PRO A 180 0.61 3.51 -27.60
CA PRO A 180 1.19 4.57 -26.77
C PRO A 180 1.07 4.27 -25.28
N GLY A 181 2.13 4.57 -24.50
CA GLY A 181 2.10 4.40 -23.05
C GLY A 181 2.51 3.04 -22.53
N GLY A 182 3.07 2.15 -23.39
CA GLY A 182 3.65 0.87 -22.97
C GLY A 182 2.63 -0.20 -22.59
N ALA A 183 1.37 -0.04 -22.96
CA ALA A 183 0.37 -1.09 -22.85
C ALA A 183 0.74 -2.26 -23.76
N LYS A 184 0.58 -3.50 -23.26
CA LYS A 184 0.93 -4.73 -24.03
C LYS A 184 -0.25 -5.26 -24.86
N GLY A 185 -1.40 -4.65 -24.76
CA GLY A 185 -2.59 -4.97 -25.53
C GLY A 185 -3.81 -4.23 -24.97
N PHE A 186 -4.80 -4.07 -25.79
CA PHE A 186 -6.09 -3.52 -25.40
C PHE A 186 -7.21 -4.13 -26.25
N PHE A 187 -8.43 -4.00 -25.81
CA PHE A 187 -9.61 -4.34 -26.56
C PHE A 187 -10.42 -3.06 -26.80
N SER A 188 -10.68 -2.73 -28.06
CA SER A 188 -11.62 -1.66 -28.40
C SER A 188 -12.88 -2.26 -29.04
N ARG A 189 -14.05 -1.80 -28.59
CA ARG A 189 -15.27 -1.96 -29.37
C ARG A 189 -15.26 -0.90 -30.46
N SER A 190 -15.13 -1.32 -31.71
CA SER A 190 -15.56 -0.46 -32.81
C SER A 190 -17.07 -0.34 -32.74
N GLU A 191 -17.58 0.89 -32.67
CA GLU A 191 -18.97 1.21 -32.86
C GLU A 191 -19.42 0.88 -34.29
#